data_1fa52465c59da43c3ec9aca57972a5a3
#
_entry.id   1fa52465c59da43c3ec9aca57972a5a3
#
_cell.length_a   1.000
_cell.length_b   1.000
_cell.length_c   1.000
_cell.angle_alpha   90.00
_cell.angle_beta   90.00
_cell.angle_gamma   90.00
#
_symmetry.space_group_name_H-M   'P 1'
#
loop_
_entity.id
_entity.type
_entity.pdbx_description
1 polymer ?
#
loop_
_entity_poly.entity_id
_entity_poly.type
_entity_poly.pdbx_seq_one_letter_code
_entity_poly.pdbx_strand_id
1 'polypeptide(L)'
;APVAAALGLRISAAGAGRVNLYALHAGVCVLDEAAIHALNAVDPMITIATVAPFHRTDANSMIATIKIIAYGVPEIALQTAQTAARNAIRVQAPTFGSATLIETQVGTDSLSEKGRNALTGRLHRMGLVLSDRCVTAHSEQPLAQAIRDAVGEVIFVLTASATSDPLDVGPQALREAGGTVTGFGMPVDPGNLLFFGTLSDKPVIGLPGCARSPALNGADWVLERLICGLTLTQGDIAAMGVGGLLKEIPTRPQPRSTSVT
;
A
#
# COMPACT_ATOMS: atom_id res chain seq x y z
N ALA A 1 11.89 -25.32 5.99
CA ALA A 1 10.76 -25.17 5.05
C ALA A 1 9.44 -24.77 5.73
N PRO A 2 8.95 -25.40 6.85
CA PRO A 2 7.65 -25.02 7.45
C PRO A 2 7.62 -23.57 7.96
N VAL A 3 8.69 -23.09 8.61
CA VAL A 3 8.77 -21.71 9.14
C VAL A 3 8.69 -20.68 8.00
N ALA A 4 9.38 -20.92 6.90
CA ALA A 4 9.33 -20.02 5.74
C ALA A 4 7.92 -19.94 5.14
N ALA A 5 7.23 -21.06 5.03
CA ALA A 5 5.85 -21.10 4.52
C ALA A 5 4.88 -20.32 5.42
N ALA A 6 5.03 -20.43 6.75
CA ALA A 6 4.23 -19.65 7.71
C ALA A 6 4.47 -18.13 7.60
N LEU A 7 5.63 -17.71 7.07
CA LEU A 7 5.97 -16.33 6.78
C LEU A 7 5.59 -15.90 5.34
N GLY A 8 4.87 -16.73 4.59
CA GLY A 8 4.51 -16.46 3.20
C GLY A 8 5.67 -16.56 2.22
N LEU A 9 6.72 -17.33 2.57
CA LEU A 9 7.98 -17.42 1.85
C LEU A 9 8.27 -18.82 1.32
N ARG A 10 8.84 -18.88 0.11
CA ARG A 10 9.49 -20.06 -0.47
C ARG A 10 10.99 -19.79 -0.61
N ILE A 11 11.79 -20.74 -0.15
CA ILE A 11 13.25 -20.69 -0.25
C ILE A 11 13.68 -21.48 -1.48
N SER A 12 14.57 -20.92 -2.32
CA SER A 12 15.20 -21.67 -3.41
C SER A 12 16.14 -22.75 -2.88
N ALA A 13 16.50 -23.71 -3.73
CA ALA A 13 17.65 -24.54 -3.46
C ALA A 13 18.91 -23.69 -3.31
N ALA A 14 19.77 -24.05 -2.36
CA ALA A 14 21.06 -23.40 -2.19
C ALA A 14 21.99 -23.81 -3.36
N GLY A 15 22.71 -22.82 -3.88
CA GLY A 15 23.66 -23.05 -4.95
C GLY A 15 24.68 -21.92 -5.05
N ALA A 16 25.97 -22.26 -5.20
CA ALA A 16 27.05 -21.28 -5.35
C ALA A 16 27.05 -20.17 -4.29
N GLY A 17 26.84 -20.51 -3.02
CA GLY A 17 26.80 -19.54 -1.92
C GLY A 17 25.59 -18.63 -1.89
N ARG A 18 24.52 -18.94 -2.64
CA ARG A 18 23.32 -18.11 -2.76
C ARG A 18 22.05 -18.88 -2.38
N VAL A 19 21.14 -18.16 -1.72
CA VAL A 19 19.75 -18.58 -1.48
C VAL A 19 18.83 -17.38 -1.79
N ASN A 20 17.73 -17.64 -2.50
CA ASN A 20 16.73 -16.63 -2.80
C ASN A 20 15.44 -16.92 -2.03
N LEU A 21 14.76 -15.86 -1.61
CA LEU A 21 13.44 -15.92 -1.02
C LEU A 21 12.41 -15.40 -2.02
N TYR A 22 11.32 -16.14 -2.17
CA TYR A 22 10.22 -15.83 -3.08
C TYR A 22 8.92 -15.75 -2.29
N ALA A 23 8.02 -14.87 -2.72
CA ALA A 23 6.66 -14.80 -2.19
C ALA A 23 5.86 -16.05 -2.57
N LEU A 24 5.11 -16.61 -1.64
CA LEU A 24 4.16 -17.71 -1.91
C LEU A 24 2.85 -17.23 -2.53
N HIS A 25 2.47 -15.98 -2.25
CA HIS A 25 1.19 -15.38 -2.66
C HIS A 25 1.37 -13.88 -2.90
N ALA A 26 0.35 -13.24 -3.48
CA ALA A 26 0.28 -11.78 -3.54
C ALA A 26 0.17 -11.18 -2.13
N GLY A 27 0.68 -9.97 -1.97
CA GLY A 27 0.65 -9.26 -0.69
C GLY A 27 1.68 -8.15 -0.60
N VAL A 28 2.05 -7.79 0.60
CA VAL A 28 3.11 -6.81 0.89
C VAL A 28 4.25 -7.43 1.68
N CYS A 29 5.48 -7.06 1.32
CA CYS A 29 6.68 -7.55 1.99
C CYS A 29 6.93 -6.72 3.25
N VAL A 30 6.76 -7.32 4.43
CA VAL A 30 7.02 -6.68 5.72
C VAL A 30 8.41 -7.06 6.18
N LEU A 31 9.24 -6.05 6.46
CA LEU A 31 10.64 -6.19 6.84
C LEU A 31 10.88 -5.62 8.24
N ASP A 32 11.68 -6.34 9.03
CA ASP A 32 12.38 -5.76 10.17
C ASP A 32 13.71 -5.19 9.67
N GLU A 33 13.72 -3.90 9.35
CA GLU A 33 14.88 -3.23 8.76
C GLU A 33 16.08 -3.24 9.72
N ALA A 34 15.85 -3.08 11.03
CA ALA A 34 16.93 -3.10 12.03
C ALA A 34 17.58 -4.49 12.08
N ALA A 35 16.81 -5.56 12.03
CA ALA A 35 17.31 -6.94 11.97
C ALA A 35 18.08 -7.23 10.68
N ILE A 36 17.61 -6.72 9.53
CA ILE A 36 18.31 -6.84 8.24
C ILE A 36 19.65 -6.09 8.27
N HIS A 37 19.66 -4.87 8.81
CA HIS A 37 20.89 -4.10 8.97
C HIS A 37 21.87 -4.78 9.93
N ALA A 38 21.37 -5.32 11.05
CA ALA A 38 22.20 -6.05 12.02
C ALA A 38 22.83 -7.30 11.37
N LEU A 39 22.10 -8.07 10.55
CA LEU A 39 22.67 -9.19 9.80
C LEU A 39 23.83 -8.73 8.90
N ASN A 40 23.60 -7.71 8.08
CA ASN A 40 24.60 -7.19 7.15
C ASN A 40 25.83 -6.59 7.83
N ALA A 41 25.72 -6.22 9.12
CA ALA A 41 26.81 -5.68 9.93
C ALA A 41 27.70 -6.76 10.60
N VAL A 42 27.28 -8.04 10.60
CA VAL A 42 28.04 -9.12 11.27
C VAL A 42 29.34 -9.41 10.57
N ASP A 43 29.30 -9.60 9.26
CA ASP A 43 30.46 -9.94 8.43
C ASP A 43 30.21 -9.46 7.00
N PRO A 44 31.11 -8.69 6.36
CA PRO A 44 30.90 -8.16 5.02
C PRO A 44 30.80 -9.26 3.94
N MET A 45 31.19 -10.49 4.25
CA MET A 45 31.06 -11.64 3.35
C MET A 45 29.70 -12.34 3.45
N ILE A 46 28.86 -12.00 4.46
CA ILE A 46 27.49 -12.49 4.62
C ILE A 46 26.54 -11.34 4.31
N THR A 47 25.77 -11.43 3.24
CA THR A 47 24.91 -10.33 2.79
C THR A 47 23.48 -10.79 2.53
N ILE A 48 22.55 -9.93 2.83
CA ILE A 48 21.15 -10.01 2.39
C ILE A 48 20.73 -8.72 1.73
N ALA A 49 20.16 -8.82 0.53
CA ALA A 49 19.51 -7.72 -0.16
C ALA A 49 18.03 -8.05 -0.32
N THR A 50 17.16 -7.07 -0.06
CA THR A 50 15.69 -7.22 -0.08
C THR A 50 15.06 -6.22 -1.03
N VAL A 51 13.79 -6.44 -1.39
CA VAL A 51 12.92 -5.38 -1.91
C VAL A 51 12.71 -4.29 -0.82
N ALA A 52 12.12 -3.15 -1.21
CA ALA A 52 11.80 -2.11 -0.24
C ALA A 52 10.75 -2.59 0.79
N PRO A 53 10.72 -2.02 2.00
CA PRO A 53 9.65 -2.26 2.97
C PRO A 53 8.28 -2.01 2.36
N PHE A 54 7.33 -2.88 2.66
CA PHE A 54 5.95 -2.86 2.15
C PHE A 54 5.82 -2.89 0.62
N HIS A 55 6.87 -3.33 -0.08
CA HIS A 55 6.79 -3.57 -1.51
C HIS A 55 5.68 -4.58 -1.82
N ARG A 56 4.77 -4.21 -2.75
CA ARG A 56 3.75 -5.12 -3.25
C ARG A 56 4.41 -6.25 -4.04
N THR A 57 4.03 -7.45 -3.76
CA THR A 57 4.58 -8.64 -4.40
C THR A 57 3.49 -9.54 -4.96
N ASP A 58 3.76 -10.17 -6.08
CA ASP A 58 2.94 -11.22 -6.66
C ASP A 58 3.49 -12.60 -6.24
N ALA A 59 2.70 -13.65 -6.37
CA ALA A 59 3.19 -15.01 -6.15
C ALA A 59 4.43 -15.29 -7.04
N ASN A 60 5.44 -15.93 -6.47
CA ASN A 60 6.73 -16.21 -7.07
C ASN A 60 7.65 -15.01 -7.36
N SER A 61 7.30 -13.79 -6.94
CA SER A 61 8.22 -12.66 -6.97
C SER A 61 9.40 -12.92 -6.04
N MET A 62 10.60 -12.62 -6.49
CA MET A 62 11.80 -12.67 -5.65
C MET A 62 11.81 -11.44 -4.72
N ILE A 63 11.88 -11.67 -3.42
CA ILE A 63 11.83 -10.61 -2.40
C ILE A 63 13.14 -10.39 -1.66
N ALA A 64 14.00 -11.39 -1.64
CA ALA A 64 15.34 -11.25 -1.06
C ALA A 64 16.32 -12.26 -1.69
N THR A 65 17.60 -11.91 -1.64
CA THR A 65 18.70 -12.80 -1.95
C THR A 65 19.72 -12.76 -0.82
N ILE A 66 20.15 -13.92 -0.36
CA ILE A 66 21.16 -14.08 0.68
C ILE A 66 22.40 -14.69 0.01
N LYS A 67 23.58 -14.15 0.30
CA LYS A 67 24.83 -14.62 -0.29
C LYS A 67 25.93 -14.73 0.75
N ILE A 68 26.74 -15.77 0.63
CA ILE A 68 28.09 -15.81 1.17
C ILE A 68 29.02 -15.49 -0.01
N ILE A 69 29.69 -14.34 0.03
CA ILE A 69 30.48 -13.82 -1.09
C ILE A 69 31.84 -14.52 -1.18
N ALA A 70 32.44 -14.85 -0.02
CA ALA A 70 33.69 -15.59 0.07
C ALA A 70 33.49 -17.09 -0.11
N TYR A 71 34.57 -17.83 -0.29
CA TYR A 71 34.56 -19.30 -0.33
C TYR A 71 34.12 -19.94 0.99
N GLY A 72 34.21 -19.24 2.11
CA GLY A 72 33.75 -19.65 3.42
C GLY A 72 33.77 -18.48 4.39
N VAL A 73 32.99 -18.60 5.46
CA VAL A 73 32.93 -17.66 6.57
C VAL A 73 33.02 -18.41 7.90
N PRO A 74 33.47 -17.77 9.00
CA PRO A 74 33.46 -18.40 10.31
C PRO A 74 32.05 -18.85 10.70
N GLU A 75 31.92 -20.06 11.26
CA GLU A 75 30.64 -20.62 11.70
C GLU A 75 29.95 -19.68 12.73
N ILE A 76 30.71 -19.06 13.61
CA ILE A 76 30.18 -18.15 14.61
C ILE A 76 29.55 -16.91 13.95
N ALA A 77 30.13 -16.38 12.87
CA ALA A 77 29.57 -15.25 12.14
C ALA A 77 28.24 -15.65 11.47
N LEU A 78 28.17 -16.86 10.88
CA LEU A 78 26.94 -17.37 10.29
C LEU A 78 25.81 -17.52 11.32
N GLN A 79 26.11 -18.11 12.49
CA GLN A 79 25.14 -18.26 13.59
C GLN A 79 24.66 -16.91 14.13
N THR A 80 25.57 -15.94 14.27
CA THR A 80 25.24 -14.58 14.70
C THR A 80 24.32 -13.91 13.69
N ALA A 81 24.62 -13.97 12.40
CA ALA A 81 23.80 -13.41 11.33
C ALA A 81 22.39 -14.06 11.27
N GLN A 82 22.31 -15.39 11.40
CA GLN A 82 21.02 -16.10 11.47
C GLN A 82 20.18 -15.68 12.67
N THR A 83 20.82 -15.44 13.81
CA THR A 83 20.13 -15.00 15.03
C THR A 83 19.61 -13.58 14.88
N ALA A 84 20.43 -12.68 14.33
CA ALA A 84 20.09 -11.27 14.14
C ALA A 84 18.85 -11.07 13.26
N ALA A 85 18.71 -11.84 12.18
CA ALA A 85 17.61 -11.67 11.23
C ALA A 85 16.53 -12.79 11.30
N ARG A 86 16.38 -13.42 12.45
CA ARG A 86 15.34 -14.45 12.62
C ARG A 86 13.96 -13.85 12.41
N ASN A 87 13.20 -14.40 11.44
CA ASN A 87 11.85 -13.96 11.08
C ASN A 87 11.75 -12.48 10.63
N ALA A 88 12.86 -11.87 10.20
CA ALA A 88 12.93 -10.46 9.81
C ALA A 88 12.17 -10.15 8.50
N ILE A 89 11.75 -11.16 7.74
CA ILE A 89 11.05 -11.01 6.46
C ILE A 89 9.79 -11.86 6.49
N ARG A 90 8.66 -11.26 6.11
CA ARG A 90 7.43 -11.98 5.83
C ARG A 90 6.66 -11.33 4.69
N VAL A 91 5.83 -12.10 4.00
CA VAL A 91 4.83 -11.60 3.06
C VAL A 91 3.47 -11.67 3.75
N GLN A 92 2.87 -10.50 3.93
CA GLN A 92 1.53 -10.39 4.50
C GLN A 92 0.51 -10.48 3.36
N ALA A 93 -0.32 -11.51 3.37
CA ALA A 93 -1.37 -11.71 2.39
C ALA A 93 -2.54 -10.74 2.63
N PRO A 94 -3.34 -10.43 1.60
CA PRO A 94 -4.63 -9.79 1.76
C PRO A 94 -5.52 -10.56 2.75
N THR A 95 -6.23 -9.82 3.59
CA THR A 95 -7.16 -10.37 4.59
C THR A 95 -8.62 -10.17 4.20
N PHE A 96 -8.87 -9.39 3.15
CA PHE A 96 -10.20 -9.10 2.60
C PHE A 96 -10.31 -9.67 1.19
N GLY A 97 -11.55 -10.03 0.77
CA GLY A 97 -11.84 -10.59 -0.56
C GLY A 97 -12.70 -9.69 -1.43
N SER A 98 -13.38 -8.70 -0.85
CA SER A 98 -14.36 -7.89 -1.56
C SER A 98 -14.29 -6.41 -1.22
N ALA A 99 -14.69 -5.55 -2.15
CA ALA A 99 -14.72 -4.11 -1.97
C ALA A 99 -15.96 -3.47 -2.58
N THR A 100 -16.43 -2.36 -1.99
CA THR A 100 -17.40 -1.44 -2.56
C THR A 100 -16.69 -0.16 -3.01
N LEU A 101 -16.99 0.33 -4.22
CA LEU A 101 -16.63 1.67 -4.67
C LEU A 101 -17.84 2.59 -4.58
N ILE A 102 -17.72 3.66 -3.84
CA ILE A 102 -18.69 4.76 -3.79
C ILE A 102 -18.11 5.94 -4.56
N GLU A 103 -18.78 6.35 -5.63
CA GLU A 103 -18.43 7.54 -6.38
C GLU A 103 -19.45 8.64 -6.13
N THR A 104 -18.98 9.87 -5.88
CA THR A 104 -19.89 10.99 -5.77
C THR A 104 -19.99 11.76 -7.08
N GLN A 105 -21.12 12.39 -7.31
CA GLN A 105 -21.46 13.11 -8.53
C GLN A 105 -22.07 14.49 -8.23
N VAL A 106 -21.66 15.48 -9.00
CA VAL A 106 -22.30 16.82 -9.03
C VAL A 106 -23.10 16.90 -10.32
N GLY A 107 -24.39 17.26 -10.20
CA GLY A 107 -25.30 17.28 -11.33
C GLY A 107 -25.68 15.91 -11.87
N THR A 108 -25.99 15.80 -13.15
CA THR A 108 -26.50 14.59 -13.81
C THR A 108 -25.56 14.00 -14.85
N ASP A 109 -24.35 14.53 -15.00
CA ASP A 109 -23.39 14.05 -15.99
C ASP A 109 -22.93 12.63 -15.68
N SER A 110 -22.71 11.84 -16.73
CA SER A 110 -22.22 10.46 -16.56
C SER A 110 -20.78 10.45 -16.01
N LEU A 111 -20.55 9.62 -15.01
CA LEU A 111 -19.20 9.42 -14.47
C LEU A 111 -18.30 8.66 -15.45
N SER A 112 -17.06 9.09 -15.52
CA SER A 112 -16.03 8.38 -16.30
C SER A 112 -15.71 7.03 -15.64
N GLU A 113 -15.65 5.95 -16.44
CA GLU A 113 -15.24 4.62 -15.98
C GLU A 113 -13.74 4.53 -15.58
N LYS A 114 -12.95 5.57 -15.81
CA LYS A 114 -11.50 5.56 -15.54
C LYS A 114 -11.17 5.23 -14.08
N GLY A 115 -11.88 5.85 -13.13
CA GLY A 115 -11.66 5.63 -11.70
C GLY A 115 -11.98 4.20 -11.28
N ARG A 116 -13.13 3.69 -11.72
CA ARG A 116 -13.55 2.31 -11.49
C ARG A 116 -12.55 1.30 -12.06
N ASN A 117 -12.16 1.47 -13.33
CA ASN A 117 -11.24 0.56 -14.00
C ASN A 117 -9.85 0.57 -13.32
N ALA A 118 -9.35 1.74 -12.94
CA ALA A 118 -8.09 1.86 -12.22
C ALA A 118 -8.12 1.17 -10.85
N LEU A 119 -9.20 1.33 -10.08
CA LEU A 119 -9.39 0.64 -8.81
C LEU A 119 -9.54 -0.87 -9.01
N THR A 120 -10.36 -1.31 -9.96
CA THR A 120 -10.53 -2.75 -10.29
C THR A 120 -9.18 -3.40 -10.58
N GLY A 121 -8.33 -2.75 -11.36
CA GLY A 121 -6.97 -3.25 -11.64
C GLY A 121 -6.09 -3.35 -10.39
N ARG A 122 -6.19 -2.39 -9.46
CA ARG A 122 -5.49 -2.43 -8.16
C ARG A 122 -5.95 -3.60 -7.29
N LEU A 123 -7.25 -3.74 -7.14
CA LEU A 123 -7.87 -4.80 -6.34
C LEU A 123 -7.54 -6.19 -6.90
N HIS A 124 -7.64 -6.37 -8.21
CA HIS A 124 -7.32 -7.63 -8.88
C HIS A 124 -5.89 -8.10 -8.61
N ARG A 125 -4.90 -7.18 -8.63
CA ARG A 125 -3.51 -7.51 -8.28
C ARG A 125 -3.33 -7.99 -6.83
N MET A 126 -4.26 -7.61 -5.95
CA MET A 126 -4.28 -8.05 -4.55
C MET A 126 -5.25 -9.22 -4.30
N GLY A 127 -5.86 -9.75 -5.36
CA GLY A 127 -6.80 -10.87 -5.25
C GLY A 127 -8.19 -10.49 -4.74
N LEU A 128 -8.54 -9.18 -4.70
CA LEU A 128 -9.86 -8.71 -4.30
C LEU A 128 -10.76 -8.49 -5.51
N VAL A 129 -12.07 -8.62 -5.26
CA VAL A 129 -13.12 -8.33 -6.25
C VAL A 129 -13.80 -7.01 -5.88
N LEU A 130 -13.97 -6.12 -6.87
CA LEU A 130 -14.91 -5.01 -6.74
C LEU A 130 -16.32 -5.56 -6.90
N SER A 131 -16.96 -5.89 -5.78
CA SER A 131 -18.25 -6.60 -5.73
C SER A 131 -19.45 -5.67 -5.84
N ASP A 132 -19.27 -4.38 -5.57
CA ASP A 132 -20.34 -3.42 -5.56
C ASP A 132 -19.86 -2.02 -5.98
N ARG A 133 -20.75 -1.24 -6.60
CA ARG A 133 -20.54 0.15 -7.00
C ARG A 133 -21.78 0.97 -6.72
N CYS A 134 -21.61 2.04 -5.96
CA CYS A 134 -22.67 3.02 -5.69
C CYS A 134 -22.27 4.38 -6.26
N VAL A 135 -23.22 5.09 -6.87
CA VAL A 135 -23.09 6.49 -7.27
C VAL A 135 -24.09 7.30 -6.47
N THR A 136 -23.61 8.36 -5.82
CA THR A 136 -24.45 9.19 -4.96
C THR A 136 -24.16 10.69 -5.17
N ALA A 137 -25.02 11.57 -4.66
CA ALA A 137 -24.79 13.00 -4.73
C ALA A 137 -23.52 13.39 -3.93
N HIS A 138 -22.79 14.40 -4.43
CA HIS A 138 -21.62 14.95 -3.76
C HIS A 138 -22.03 15.84 -2.58
N SER A 139 -22.54 15.21 -1.53
CA SER A 139 -22.91 15.86 -0.26
C SER A 139 -22.81 14.85 0.89
N GLU A 140 -22.70 15.36 2.11
CA GLU A 140 -22.36 14.55 3.29
C GLU A 140 -23.38 13.46 3.57
N GLN A 141 -24.68 13.78 3.70
CA GLN A 141 -25.71 12.82 4.09
C GLN A 141 -25.91 11.66 3.10
N PRO A 142 -26.07 11.88 1.78
CA PRO A 142 -26.17 10.79 0.82
C PRO A 142 -24.93 9.91 0.78
N LEU A 143 -23.73 10.52 0.90
CA LEU A 143 -22.47 9.76 0.94
C LEU A 143 -22.35 8.96 2.24
N ALA A 144 -22.73 9.53 3.39
CA ALA A 144 -22.75 8.82 4.68
C ALA A 144 -23.70 7.61 4.64
N GLN A 145 -24.85 7.77 3.99
CA GLN A 145 -25.79 6.65 3.80
C GLN A 145 -25.17 5.56 2.92
N ALA A 146 -24.56 5.93 1.79
CA ALA A 146 -23.89 4.98 0.90
C ALA A 146 -22.73 4.23 1.61
N ILE A 147 -21.99 4.92 2.50
CA ILE A 147 -20.95 4.30 3.32
C ILE A 147 -21.54 3.27 4.29
N ARG A 148 -22.66 3.58 4.95
CA ARG A 148 -23.36 2.63 5.85
C ARG A 148 -23.88 1.40 5.12
N ASP A 149 -24.39 1.58 3.91
CA ASP A 149 -25.01 0.52 3.11
C ASP A 149 -24.00 -0.34 2.33
N ALA A 150 -22.72 0.06 2.33
CA ALA A 150 -21.67 -0.63 1.59
C ALA A 150 -21.50 -2.09 2.05
N VAL A 151 -21.66 -3.03 1.11
CA VAL A 151 -21.62 -4.48 1.38
C VAL A 151 -20.21 -5.05 1.37
N GLY A 152 -19.26 -4.46 0.63
CA GLY A 152 -17.88 -4.90 0.56
C GLY A 152 -17.16 -4.85 1.91
N GLU A 153 -16.13 -5.67 2.04
CA GLU A 153 -15.29 -5.72 3.25
C GLU A 153 -14.37 -4.49 3.36
N VAL A 154 -14.02 -3.87 2.23
CA VAL A 154 -13.27 -2.61 2.14
C VAL A 154 -14.10 -1.59 1.37
N ILE A 155 -14.16 -0.36 1.84
CA ILE A 155 -14.93 0.71 1.23
C ILE A 155 -13.97 1.74 0.60
N PHE A 156 -14.13 2.01 -0.68
CA PHE A 156 -13.42 3.05 -1.40
C PHE A 156 -14.36 4.19 -1.74
N VAL A 157 -13.94 5.42 -1.47
CA VAL A 157 -14.68 6.63 -1.81
C VAL A 157 -13.89 7.43 -2.84
N LEU A 158 -14.53 7.79 -3.95
CA LEU A 158 -13.94 8.61 -5.01
C LEU A 158 -14.84 9.81 -5.26
N THR A 159 -14.46 10.94 -4.71
CA THR A 159 -15.26 12.17 -4.72
C THR A 159 -15.23 12.91 -6.06
N ALA A 160 -16.29 13.59 -6.41
CA ALA A 160 -16.42 14.41 -7.62
C ALA A 160 -15.44 15.61 -7.63
N SER A 161 -15.14 16.16 -6.45
CA SER A 161 -14.13 17.20 -6.24
C SER A 161 -12.90 16.67 -5.50
N ALA A 162 -11.80 17.41 -5.56
CA ALA A 162 -10.64 17.10 -4.73
C ALA A 162 -11.00 17.26 -3.25
N THR A 163 -10.62 16.31 -2.42
CA THR A 163 -10.77 16.39 -0.96
C THR A 163 -9.57 17.16 -0.41
N SER A 164 -9.74 18.45 -0.19
CA SER A 164 -8.64 19.39 0.15
C SER A 164 -8.58 19.75 1.62
N ASP A 165 -9.61 19.41 2.39
CA ASP A 165 -9.74 19.73 3.80
C ASP A 165 -10.26 18.53 4.61
N PRO A 166 -9.80 18.33 5.85
CA PRO A 166 -10.34 17.30 6.74
C PRO A 166 -11.84 17.39 7.05
N LEU A 167 -12.45 18.55 6.77
CA LEU A 167 -13.88 18.80 6.93
C LEU A 167 -14.65 18.76 5.61
N ASP A 168 -14.00 18.39 4.50
CA ASP A 168 -14.68 18.17 3.22
C ASP A 168 -15.68 17.02 3.27
N VAL A 169 -16.56 16.96 2.27
CA VAL A 169 -17.67 16.01 2.13
C VAL A 169 -17.24 14.55 2.40
N GLY A 170 -16.09 14.10 1.90
CA GLY A 170 -15.63 12.72 2.08
C GLY A 170 -15.36 12.34 3.54
N PRO A 171 -14.42 13.01 4.23
CA PRO A 171 -14.15 12.74 5.65
C PRO A 171 -15.35 12.99 6.56
N GLN A 172 -16.15 14.03 6.28
CA GLN A 172 -17.34 14.32 7.09
C GLN A 172 -18.42 13.24 6.93
N ALA A 173 -18.67 12.77 5.71
CA ALA A 173 -19.60 11.68 5.47
C ALA A 173 -19.17 10.38 6.22
N LEU A 174 -17.87 10.09 6.30
CA LEU A 174 -17.40 8.96 7.10
C LEU A 174 -17.75 9.14 8.59
N ARG A 175 -17.52 10.35 9.15
CA ARG A 175 -17.88 10.65 10.55
C ARG A 175 -19.40 10.58 10.77
N GLU A 176 -20.20 11.13 9.85
CA GLU A 176 -21.68 11.05 9.91
C GLU A 176 -22.20 9.62 9.77
N ALA A 177 -21.47 8.76 9.05
CA ALA A 177 -21.79 7.33 8.98
C ALA A 177 -21.56 6.59 10.31
N GLY A 178 -20.90 7.23 11.28
CA GLY A 178 -20.47 6.63 12.55
C GLY A 178 -19.06 6.04 12.49
N GLY A 179 -18.30 6.32 11.45
CA GLY A 179 -16.93 5.90 11.29
C GLY A 179 -15.90 6.87 11.89
N THR A 180 -14.65 6.46 11.87
CA THR A 180 -13.51 7.23 12.35
C THR A 180 -12.57 7.55 11.19
N VAL A 181 -12.18 8.82 11.03
CA VAL A 181 -11.10 9.24 10.14
C VAL A 181 -9.79 9.13 10.91
N THR A 182 -8.95 8.18 10.52
CA THR A 182 -7.65 7.90 11.17
C THR A 182 -6.55 8.80 10.63
N GLY A 183 -6.58 9.12 9.34
CA GLY A 183 -5.59 9.96 8.70
C GLY A 183 -6.15 10.76 7.53
N PHE A 184 -5.55 11.94 7.30
CA PHE A 184 -5.86 12.81 6.19
C PHE A 184 -4.56 13.39 5.63
N GLY A 185 -4.42 13.33 4.31
CA GLY A 185 -3.22 13.79 3.63
C GLY A 185 -2.03 12.85 3.79
N MET A 186 -1.13 12.88 2.83
CA MET A 186 0.13 12.13 2.88
C MET A 186 1.23 12.85 2.09
N PRO A 187 2.50 12.71 2.49
CA PRO A 187 3.62 13.37 1.83
C PRO A 187 4.11 12.59 0.59
N VAL A 188 3.18 12.19 -0.29
CA VAL A 188 3.46 11.42 -1.51
C VAL A 188 2.80 12.09 -2.70
N ASP A 189 3.53 12.31 -3.78
CA ASP A 189 3.00 12.93 -4.99
C ASP A 189 3.34 12.07 -6.24
N PRO A 190 2.32 11.64 -7.01
CA PRO A 190 0.89 11.88 -6.80
C PRO A 190 0.29 11.03 -5.67
N GLY A 191 -0.74 11.58 -4.98
CA GLY A 191 -1.45 10.84 -3.94
C GLY A 191 -1.81 11.62 -2.67
N ASN A 192 -1.34 12.87 -2.54
CA ASN A 192 -1.34 13.62 -1.29
C ASN A 192 -2.72 13.91 -0.67
N LEU A 193 -3.80 13.97 -1.45
CA LEU A 193 -5.16 14.25 -0.97
C LEU A 193 -5.95 12.96 -0.68
N LEU A 194 -5.36 12.08 0.07
CA LEU A 194 -5.97 10.84 0.53
C LEU A 194 -6.51 11.02 1.95
N PHE A 195 -7.64 10.37 2.28
CA PHE A 195 -8.00 10.12 3.67
C PHE A 195 -8.27 8.63 3.87
N PHE A 196 -8.14 8.18 5.10
CA PHE A 196 -8.49 6.81 5.45
C PHE A 196 -8.99 6.71 6.88
N GLY A 197 -9.70 5.64 7.15
CA GLY A 197 -10.30 5.40 8.44
C GLY A 197 -11.03 4.08 8.48
N THR A 198 -12.00 3.97 9.37
CA THR A 198 -12.80 2.75 9.53
C THR A 198 -14.28 3.08 9.76
N LEU A 199 -15.15 2.19 9.28
CA LEU A 199 -16.53 2.08 9.73
C LEU A 199 -16.69 0.71 10.38
N SER A 200 -16.89 0.67 11.70
CA SER A 200 -16.74 -0.58 12.46
C SER A 200 -15.39 -1.24 12.16
N ASP A 201 -15.38 -2.48 11.67
CA ASP A 201 -14.16 -3.22 11.30
C ASP A 201 -13.78 -3.07 9.81
N LYS A 202 -14.55 -2.32 9.01
CA LYS A 202 -14.29 -2.15 7.59
C LYS A 202 -13.33 -0.96 7.36
N PRO A 203 -12.21 -1.15 6.66
CA PRO A 203 -11.39 -0.03 6.19
C PRO A 203 -12.17 0.85 5.21
N VAL A 204 -12.06 2.16 5.37
CA VAL A 204 -12.60 3.17 4.44
C VAL A 204 -11.46 3.99 3.91
N ILE A 205 -11.33 4.08 2.58
CA ILE A 205 -10.23 4.77 1.90
C ILE A 205 -10.81 5.78 0.92
N GLY A 206 -10.61 7.06 1.20
CA GLY A 206 -10.91 8.15 0.28
C GLY A 206 -9.77 8.34 -0.71
N LEU A 207 -10.03 8.00 -1.96
CA LEU A 207 -9.03 8.04 -3.02
C LEU A 207 -8.82 9.47 -3.52
N PRO A 208 -7.58 9.93 -3.71
CA PRO A 208 -7.30 11.20 -4.35
C PRO A 208 -7.70 11.16 -5.84
N GLY A 209 -8.03 12.31 -6.41
CA GLY A 209 -8.47 12.41 -7.81
C GLY A 209 -7.47 11.80 -8.82
N CYS A 210 -6.17 11.88 -8.55
CA CYS A 210 -5.11 11.29 -9.36
C CYS A 210 -5.13 9.74 -9.36
N ALA A 211 -5.77 9.08 -8.39
CA ALA A 211 -5.95 7.63 -8.36
C ALA A 211 -6.89 7.10 -9.46
N ARG A 212 -7.58 7.98 -10.20
CA ARG A 212 -8.29 7.61 -11.44
C ARG A 212 -7.36 7.13 -12.55
N SER A 213 -6.07 7.41 -12.46
CA SER A 213 -5.04 6.85 -13.33
C SER A 213 -4.56 5.49 -12.81
N PRO A 214 -4.24 4.51 -13.67
CA PRO A 214 -3.64 3.24 -13.26
C PRO A 214 -2.16 3.36 -12.85
N ALA A 215 -1.53 4.54 -13.05
CA ALA A 215 -0.16 4.79 -12.65
C ALA A 215 0.01 4.72 -11.14
N LEU A 216 1.25 4.40 -10.69
CA LEU A 216 1.60 4.35 -9.27
C LEU A 216 1.25 5.66 -8.58
N ASN A 217 0.65 5.54 -7.40
CA ASN A 217 0.09 6.63 -6.62
C ASN A 217 0.30 6.36 -5.14
N GLY A 218 0.42 7.38 -4.31
CA GLY A 218 0.52 7.20 -2.86
C GLY A 218 -0.63 6.40 -2.26
N ALA A 219 -1.84 6.51 -2.85
CA ALA A 219 -2.97 5.70 -2.44
C ALA A 219 -2.71 4.18 -2.59
N ASP A 220 -1.86 3.74 -3.53
CA ASP A 220 -1.51 2.33 -3.68
C ASP A 220 -0.81 1.81 -2.42
N TRP A 221 0.12 2.59 -1.85
CA TRP A 221 0.83 2.21 -0.63
C TRP A 221 -0.07 2.07 0.59
N VAL A 222 -1.11 2.91 0.68
CA VAL A 222 -2.08 2.86 1.78
C VAL A 222 -3.05 1.70 1.59
N LEU A 223 -3.66 1.59 0.40
CA LEU A 223 -4.65 0.55 0.15
C LEU A 223 -4.06 -0.87 0.25
N GLU A 224 -2.85 -1.09 -0.28
CA GLU A 224 -2.17 -2.39 -0.24
C GLU A 224 -1.89 -2.83 1.21
N ARG A 225 -1.46 -1.90 2.08
CA ARG A 225 -1.25 -2.20 3.50
C ARG A 225 -2.56 -2.47 4.24
N LEU A 226 -3.59 -1.63 4.05
CA LEU A 226 -4.89 -1.82 4.70
C LEU A 226 -5.58 -3.10 4.23
N ILE A 227 -5.53 -3.43 2.94
CA ILE A 227 -6.05 -4.68 2.38
C ILE A 227 -5.37 -5.91 2.99
N CYS A 228 -4.08 -5.81 3.33
CA CYS A 228 -3.34 -6.86 4.02
C CYS A 228 -3.56 -6.85 5.56
N GLY A 229 -4.51 -6.09 6.07
CA GLY A 229 -4.84 -6.03 7.51
C GLY A 229 -3.77 -5.34 8.36
N LEU A 230 -2.88 -4.56 7.75
CA LEU A 230 -1.87 -3.80 8.50
C LEU A 230 -2.49 -2.51 9.03
N THR A 231 -2.27 -2.25 10.32
CA THR A 231 -2.65 -0.97 10.92
C THR A 231 -1.72 0.13 10.43
N LEU A 232 -2.29 1.27 10.04
CA LEU A 232 -1.55 2.46 9.65
C LEU A 232 -1.79 3.58 10.68
N THR A 233 -0.69 4.16 11.13
CA THR A 233 -0.70 5.35 11.98
C THR A 233 -0.34 6.59 11.18
N GLN A 234 -0.58 7.77 11.74
CA GLN A 234 -0.12 9.02 11.14
C GLN A 234 1.42 9.08 11.01
N GLY A 235 2.14 8.41 11.91
CA GLY A 235 3.60 8.25 11.82
C GLY A 235 4.04 7.43 10.62
N ASP A 236 3.33 6.33 10.31
CA ASP A 236 3.61 5.51 9.12
C ASP A 236 3.38 6.31 7.84
N ILE A 237 2.33 7.13 7.81
CA ILE A 237 2.05 8.02 6.67
C ILE A 237 3.16 9.08 6.52
N ALA A 238 3.58 9.72 7.62
CA ALA A 238 4.64 10.72 7.60
C ALA A 238 5.97 10.14 7.09
N ALA A 239 6.29 8.90 7.45
CA ALA A 239 7.49 8.19 7.00
C ALA A 239 7.52 7.90 5.49
N MET A 240 6.39 7.96 4.80
CA MET A 240 6.31 7.78 3.34
C MET A 240 6.89 8.97 2.54
N GLY A 241 7.22 10.09 3.18
CA GLY A 241 7.73 11.28 2.51
C GLY A 241 9.09 11.08 1.82
N VAL A 242 9.98 10.31 2.43
CA VAL A 242 11.25 9.95 1.80
C VAL A 242 11.00 8.89 0.73
N GLY A 243 11.28 9.23 -0.54
CA GLY A 243 10.90 8.41 -1.69
C GLY A 243 9.46 8.63 -2.17
N GLY A 244 8.72 9.55 -1.54
CA GLY A 244 7.32 9.85 -1.87
C GLY A 244 7.11 10.67 -3.15
N LEU A 245 8.15 11.17 -3.78
CA LEU A 245 8.05 11.77 -5.11
C LEU A 245 8.11 10.64 -6.16
N LEU A 246 6.93 10.10 -6.53
CA LEU A 246 6.83 8.90 -7.35
C LEU A 246 7.07 9.13 -8.83
N LYS A 247 6.80 10.35 -9.31
CA LYS A 247 6.96 10.68 -10.71
C LYS A 247 7.23 12.17 -10.89
N GLU A 248 8.40 12.47 -11.43
CA GLU A 248 8.63 13.76 -12.06
C GLU A 248 7.87 13.79 -13.40
N ILE A 249 6.99 14.78 -13.59
CA ILE A 249 6.32 15.03 -14.87
C ILE A 249 7.11 16.13 -15.56
N PRO A 250 7.92 15.83 -16.60
CA PRO A 250 8.78 16.83 -17.26
C PRO A 250 8.00 18.00 -17.87
N THR A 251 6.70 17.78 -18.13
CA THR A 251 5.80 18.78 -18.72
C THR A 251 4.93 19.50 -17.71
N ARG A 252 5.09 19.24 -16.40
CA ARG A 252 4.37 20.01 -15.38
C ARG A 252 4.96 21.41 -15.35
N PRO A 253 4.23 22.48 -15.80
CA PRO A 253 4.75 23.82 -15.68
C PRO A 253 5.02 24.09 -14.20
N GLN A 254 6.23 24.51 -13.90
CA GLN A 254 6.55 24.96 -12.55
C GLN A 254 5.62 26.12 -12.21
N PRO A 255 4.83 26.09 -11.12
CA PRO A 255 3.81 27.09 -10.86
C PRO A 255 4.32 28.53 -10.70
N ARG A 256 5.63 28.74 -10.82
CA ARG A 256 6.33 30.03 -10.61
C ARG A 256 7.40 30.35 -11.64
N SER A 257 7.47 29.67 -12.76
CA SER A 257 8.24 30.23 -13.88
C SER A 257 7.43 31.41 -14.47
N THR A 258 7.51 32.56 -13.82
CA THR A 258 7.25 33.81 -14.53
C THR A 258 8.28 33.85 -15.65
N SER A 259 7.83 33.69 -16.89
CA SER A 259 8.60 34.09 -18.05
C SER A 259 8.91 35.58 -17.85
N VAL A 260 10.14 35.88 -17.45
CA VAL A 260 10.68 37.24 -17.59
C VAL A 260 10.88 37.41 -19.09
N THR A 261 9.94 38.11 -19.74
CA THR A 261 10.11 38.73 -21.07
C THR A 261 11.13 39.83 -20.97
#